data_45f119466729e620f8a7433b7db7ee0f
#
_entry.id   45f119466729e620f8a7433b7db7ee0f
#
_cell.length_a   1.000
_cell.length_b   1.000
_cell.length_c   1.000
_cell.angle_alpha   90.00
_cell.angle_beta   90.00
_cell.angle_gamma   90.00
#
_symmetry.space_group_name_H-M   'P 1'
#
loop_
_entity.id
_entity.type
_entity.pdbx_description
1 polymer ?
#
loop_
_entity_poly.entity_id
_entity_poly.type
_entity_poly.pdbx_seq_one_letter_code
_entity_poly.pdbx_strand_id
1 'polypeptide(L)'
;MGGGRHDEAVSHATPLRHAPVQRRSAERLTRILDACAELLDEVGYDALTTRAVALRAGVPIGSVYRFFGNKRAMADALAQRNLERFAERVTERLRRTGSGDWRVAMDAVLEEYLEMKRTAPGFSLVDFGNQIPVGVRRGEPNHRVADRLAELLSGRLKRPLDDDLRRTFLVAVETADTLVQLAFRVDPQGDERIIGEMRAMLRAYLGRVLD
;
A
#
# COMPACT_ATOMS: atom_id res chain seq x y z
N MET A 1 -40.60 -33.09 -52.83
CA MET A 1 -39.33 -33.65 -52.34
C MET A 1 -38.25 -32.56 -52.54
N GLY A 2 -37.91 -31.85 -51.52
CA GLY A 2 -36.93 -30.79 -51.58
C GLY A 2 -36.31 -30.62 -50.20
N GLY A 3 -35.10 -31.15 -50.04
CA GLY A 3 -34.35 -31.03 -48.82
C GLY A 3 -33.69 -29.68 -48.71
N GLY A 4 -34.10 -28.90 -47.72
CA GLY A 4 -33.40 -27.67 -47.33
C GLY A 4 -32.18 -28.00 -46.50
N ARG A 5 -31.00 -27.57 -46.93
CA ARG A 5 -29.78 -27.58 -46.15
C ARG A 5 -29.74 -26.27 -45.32
N HIS A 6 -29.81 -26.41 -44.03
CA HIS A 6 -29.48 -25.31 -43.10
C HIS A 6 -27.96 -25.18 -43.08
N ASP A 7 -27.49 -24.04 -43.56
CA ASP A 7 -26.10 -23.60 -43.49
C ASP A 7 -25.92 -22.97 -42.08
N GLU A 8 -25.29 -23.69 -41.15
CA GLU A 8 -24.90 -23.16 -39.85
C GLU A 8 -23.68 -22.26 -40.02
N ALA A 9 -23.92 -20.97 -40.05
CA ALA A 9 -22.85 -19.97 -39.97
C ALA A 9 -22.19 -19.99 -38.58
N VAL A 10 -21.06 -20.67 -38.50
CA VAL A 10 -20.18 -20.63 -37.32
C VAL A 10 -19.61 -19.21 -37.20
N SER A 11 -20.18 -18.43 -36.28
CA SER A 11 -19.66 -17.11 -35.90
C SER A 11 -18.31 -17.25 -35.19
N HIS A 12 -17.23 -17.01 -35.91
CA HIS A 12 -15.91 -16.87 -35.32
C HIS A 12 -15.86 -15.57 -34.52
N ALA A 13 -16.08 -15.64 -33.19
CA ALA A 13 -15.83 -14.54 -32.30
C ALA A 13 -14.32 -14.24 -32.26
N THR A 14 -13.93 -13.13 -32.89
CA THR A 14 -12.56 -12.62 -32.86
C THR A 14 -12.18 -12.27 -31.42
N PRO A 15 -11.15 -12.87 -30.80
CA PRO A 15 -10.77 -12.53 -29.43
C PRO A 15 -10.28 -11.08 -29.37
N LEU A 16 -10.87 -10.33 -28.45
CA LEU A 16 -10.67 -8.91 -28.22
C LEU A 16 -9.19 -8.55 -28.05
N ARG A 17 -8.69 -7.65 -28.91
CA ARG A 17 -7.32 -7.07 -28.89
C ARG A 17 -7.03 -6.20 -27.66
N HIS A 18 -7.91 -6.16 -26.64
CA HIS A 18 -7.77 -5.27 -25.46
C HIS A 18 -6.78 -5.77 -24.41
N ALA A 19 -6.59 -7.07 -24.23
CA ALA A 19 -5.70 -7.64 -23.23
C ALA A 19 -4.21 -7.23 -23.38
N PRO A 20 -3.59 -7.21 -24.59
CA PRO A 20 -2.20 -6.81 -24.77
C PRO A 20 -1.96 -5.32 -24.51
N VAL A 21 -2.92 -4.45 -24.78
CA VAL A 21 -2.82 -2.99 -24.58
C VAL A 21 -2.88 -2.66 -23.10
N GLN A 22 -3.79 -3.29 -22.37
CA GLN A 22 -3.92 -3.13 -20.92
C GLN A 22 -2.66 -3.62 -20.20
N ARG A 23 -2.11 -4.76 -20.56
CA ARG A 23 -0.88 -5.30 -19.98
C ARG A 23 0.32 -4.35 -20.17
N ARG A 24 0.55 -3.88 -21.39
CA ARG A 24 1.63 -2.92 -21.69
C ARG A 24 1.45 -1.60 -20.93
N SER A 25 0.21 -1.15 -20.72
CA SER A 25 -0.10 0.04 -19.93
C SER A 25 0.23 -0.18 -18.45
N ALA A 26 -0.16 -1.32 -17.88
CA ALA A 26 0.14 -1.69 -16.49
C ALA A 26 1.66 -1.83 -16.26
N GLU A 27 2.38 -2.52 -17.15
CA GLU A 27 3.84 -2.65 -17.08
C GLU A 27 4.56 -1.28 -17.13
N ARG A 28 4.03 -0.34 -17.92
CA ARG A 28 4.57 1.02 -18.00
C ARG A 28 4.30 1.81 -16.73
N LEU A 29 3.09 1.69 -16.18
CA LEU A 29 2.73 2.31 -14.89
C LEU A 29 3.64 1.80 -13.77
N THR A 30 3.87 0.49 -13.71
CA THR A 30 4.79 -0.11 -12.73
C THR A 30 6.19 0.48 -12.83
N ARG A 31 6.78 0.55 -14.05
CA ARG A 31 8.11 1.15 -14.24
C ARG A 31 8.17 2.62 -13.82
N ILE A 32 7.12 3.40 -14.07
CA ILE A 32 7.05 4.81 -13.66
C ILE A 32 7.05 4.91 -12.13
N LEU A 33 6.25 4.09 -11.44
CA LEU A 33 6.17 4.12 -9.98
C LEU A 33 7.45 3.56 -9.32
N ASP A 34 8.12 2.57 -9.92
CA ASP A 34 9.40 2.07 -9.42
C ASP A 34 10.49 3.14 -9.56
N ALA A 35 10.59 3.80 -10.73
CA ALA A 35 11.52 4.91 -10.93
C ALA A 35 11.22 6.10 -9.98
N CYS A 36 9.95 6.37 -9.69
CA CYS A 36 9.57 7.39 -8.72
C CYS A 36 10.05 7.02 -7.31
N ALA A 37 9.88 5.79 -6.89
CA ALA A 37 10.31 5.28 -5.58
C ALA A 37 11.84 5.37 -5.41
N GLU A 38 12.61 4.91 -6.39
CA GLU A 38 14.08 4.98 -6.39
C GLU A 38 14.59 6.43 -6.32
N LEU A 39 14.02 7.32 -7.15
CA LEU A 39 14.40 8.73 -7.15
C LEU A 39 14.03 9.44 -5.84
N LEU A 40 12.95 9.05 -5.17
CA LEU A 40 12.64 9.59 -3.85
C LEU A 40 13.75 9.32 -2.84
N ASP A 41 14.32 8.11 -2.83
CA ASP A 41 15.44 7.77 -1.94
C ASP A 41 16.73 8.52 -2.31
N GLU A 42 16.97 8.73 -3.61
CA GLU A 42 18.20 9.38 -4.09
C GLU A 42 18.21 10.89 -3.90
N VAL A 43 17.11 11.57 -4.22
CA VAL A 43 17.07 13.03 -4.31
C VAL A 43 16.01 13.69 -3.43
N GLY A 44 15.16 12.92 -2.78
CA GLY A 44 14.05 13.42 -1.97
C GLY A 44 12.87 13.94 -2.79
N TYR A 45 11.79 14.29 -2.09
CA TYR A 45 10.54 14.73 -2.74
C TYR A 45 10.70 16.10 -3.44
N ASP A 46 11.44 17.04 -2.86
CA ASP A 46 11.55 18.40 -3.40
C ASP A 46 12.26 18.44 -4.76
N ALA A 47 13.32 17.67 -4.91
CA ALA A 47 14.09 17.57 -6.15
C ALA A 47 13.49 16.59 -7.18
N LEU A 48 12.49 15.79 -6.79
CA LEU A 48 11.78 14.89 -7.69
C LEU A 48 11.08 15.64 -8.81
N THR A 49 11.26 15.20 -10.06
CA THR A 49 10.58 15.78 -11.24
C THR A 49 9.98 14.68 -12.12
N THR A 50 8.86 14.97 -12.79
CA THR A 50 8.25 14.06 -13.79
C THR A 50 9.21 13.73 -14.92
N ARG A 51 10.10 14.66 -15.29
CA ARG A 51 11.13 14.45 -16.33
C ARG A 51 12.19 13.44 -15.89
N ALA A 52 12.69 13.56 -14.66
CA ALA A 52 13.66 12.61 -14.11
C ALA A 52 13.05 11.20 -14.02
N VAL A 53 11.78 11.10 -13.56
CA VAL A 53 11.06 9.82 -13.51
C VAL A 53 10.88 9.22 -14.90
N ALA A 54 10.50 10.02 -15.92
CA ALA A 54 10.36 9.51 -17.29
C ALA A 54 11.67 8.94 -17.83
N LEU A 55 12.78 9.65 -17.58
CA LEU A 55 14.13 9.22 -17.99
C LEU A 55 14.52 7.91 -17.29
N ARG A 56 14.40 7.84 -15.96
CA ARG A 56 14.71 6.65 -15.16
C ARG A 56 13.86 5.44 -15.56
N ALA A 57 12.56 5.65 -15.78
CA ALA A 57 11.62 4.60 -16.20
C ALA A 57 11.82 4.12 -17.63
N GLY A 58 12.64 4.81 -18.44
CA GLY A 58 12.80 4.52 -19.87
C GLY A 58 11.50 4.68 -20.65
N VAL A 59 10.72 5.74 -20.35
CA VAL A 59 9.45 6.01 -21.06
C VAL A 59 9.43 7.45 -21.57
N PRO A 60 8.72 7.73 -22.68
CA PRO A 60 8.49 9.10 -23.13
C PRO A 60 7.78 9.92 -22.05
N ILE A 61 8.16 11.18 -21.87
CA ILE A 61 7.56 12.10 -20.89
C ILE A 61 6.04 12.21 -21.05
N GLY A 62 5.52 12.19 -22.25
CA GLY A 62 4.09 12.15 -22.54
C GLY A 62 3.38 10.92 -21.98
N SER A 63 4.11 9.81 -21.77
CA SER A 63 3.55 8.64 -21.08
C SER A 63 3.34 8.90 -19.59
N VAL A 64 4.26 9.64 -18.95
CA VAL A 64 4.10 10.04 -17.53
C VAL A 64 2.90 10.96 -17.38
N TYR A 65 2.79 12.00 -18.22
CA TYR A 65 1.66 12.93 -18.16
C TYR A 65 0.31 12.30 -18.48
N ARG A 66 0.28 11.19 -19.21
CA ARG A 66 -0.97 10.44 -19.44
C ARG A 66 -1.49 9.75 -18.16
N PHE A 67 -0.59 9.36 -17.25
CA PHE A 67 -0.96 8.73 -15.97
C PHE A 67 -1.08 9.76 -14.84
N PHE A 68 -0.21 10.77 -14.84
CA PHE A 68 -0.04 11.68 -13.71
C PHE A 68 0.09 13.12 -14.17
N GLY A 69 -0.78 13.99 -13.68
CA GLY A 69 -0.73 15.42 -14.00
C GLY A 69 0.49 16.16 -13.40
N ASN A 70 1.06 15.64 -12.31
CA ASN A 70 2.18 16.24 -11.60
C ASN A 70 2.88 15.22 -10.68
N LYS A 71 4.00 15.64 -10.04
CA LYS A 71 4.77 14.80 -9.12
C LYS A 71 3.97 14.38 -7.88
N ARG A 72 3.00 15.20 -7.44
CA ARG A 72 2.12 14.87 -6.32
C ARG A 72 1.24 13.67 -6.65
N ALA A 73 0.60 13.67 -7.81
CA ALA A 73 -0.22 12.54 -8.24
C ALA A 73 0.57 11.23 -8.37
N MET A 74 1.87 11.31 -8.74
CA MET A 74 2.76 10.13 -8.73
C MET A 74 3.03 9.64 -7.30
N ALA A 75 3.30 10.55 -6.37
CA ALA A 75 3.53 10.20 -4.97
C ALA A 75 2.27 9.62 -4.33
N ASP A 76 1.08 10.17 -4.59
CA ASP A 76 -0.20 9.64 -4.12
C ASP A 76 -0.46 8.22 -4.67
N ALA A 77 -0.14 7.97 -5.95
CA ALA A 77 -0.27 6.63 -6.54
C ALA A 77 0.77 5.64 -5.98
N LEU A 78 1.98 6.11 -5.65
CA LEU A 78 2.99 5.31 -4.96
C LEU A 78 2.52 4.93 -3.55
N ALA A 79 1.95 5.88 -2.80
CA ALA A 79 1.39 5.64 -1.48
C ALA A 79 0.25 4.59 -1.53
N GLN A 80 -0.63 4.69 -2.52
CA GLN A 80 -1.70 3.70 -2.73
C GLN A 80 -1.11 2.30 -3.04
N ARG A 81 -0.12 2.22 -3.93
CA ARG A 81 0.58 0.96 -4.22
C ARG A 81 1.26 0.37 -2.98
N ASN A 82 1.86 1.22 -2.16
CA ASN A 82 2.50 0.79 -0.92
C ASN A 82 1.48 0.20 0.06
N LEU A 83 0.31 0.82 0.19
CA LEU A 83 -0.77 0.28 1.03
C LEU A 83 -1.28 -1.08 0.53
N GLU A 84 -1.45 -1.23 -0.78
CA GLU A 84 -1.87 -2.52 -1.38
C GLU A 84 -0.82 -3.61 -1.13
N ARG A 85 0.46 -3.33 -1.39
CA ARG A 85 1.58 -4.26 -1.12
C ARG A 85 1.67 -4.63 0.36
N PHE A 86 1.50 -3.65 1.23
CA PHE A 86 1.46 -3.90 2.68
C PHE A 86 0.33 -4.85 3.06
N ALA A 87 -0.89 -4.59 2.58
CA ALA A 87 -2.04 -5.44 2.83
C ALA A 87 -1.86 -6.88 2.33
N GLU A 88 -1.26 -7.05 1.14
CA GLU A 88 -0.91 -8.37 0.57
C GLU A 88 0.11 -9.11 1.45
N ARG A 89 1.19 -8.43 1.86
CA ARG A 89 2.25 -9.00 2.72
C ARG A 89 1.71 -9.39 4.09
N VAL A 90 0.92 -8.53 4.73
CA VAL A 90 0.23 -8.84 6.00
C VAL A 90 -0.67 -10.06 5.83
N THR A 91 -1.48 -10.10 4.79
CA THR A 91 -2.39 -11.23 4.51
C THR A 91 -1.61 -12.55 4.37
N GLU A 92 -0.52 -12.54 3.61
CA GLU A 92 0.31 -13.73 3.41
C GLU A 92 1.01 -14.18 4.69
N ARG A 93 1.53 -13.23 5.49
CA ARG A 93 2.12 -13.55 6.80
C ARG A 93 1.09 -14.16 7.74
N LEU A 94 -0.09 -13.57 7.83
CA LEU A 94 -1.19 -14.07 8.66
C LEU A 94 -1.68 -15.46 8.22
N ARG A 95 -1.67 -15.73 6.91
CA ARG A 95 -2.01 -17.06 6.39
C ARG A 95 -1.01 -18.12 6.83
N ARG A 96 0.28 -17.77 6.88
CA ARG A 96 1.36 -18.69 7.33
C ARG A 96 1.32 -18.97 8.82
N THR A 97 0.96 -17.98 9.65
CA THR A 97 0.90 -18.17 11.11
C THR A 97 -0.26 -19.02 11.57
N GLY A 98 -1.37 -19.07 10.82
CA GLY A 98 -2.54 -19.88 11.13
C GLY A 98 -3.27 -19.53 12.44
N SER A 99 -2.75 -18.58 13.24
CA SER A 99 -3.29 -18.19 14.54
C SER A 99 -4.48 -17.25 14.43
N GLY A 100 -5.50 -17.47 15.28
CA GLY A 100 -6.61 -16.53 15.50
C GLY A 100 -6.32 -15.47 16.59
N ASP A 101 -5.16 -15.51 17.23
CA ASP A 101 -4.77 -14.57 18.27
C ASP A 101 -4.48 -13.19 17.67
N TRP A 102 -5.16 -12.16 18.17
CA TRP A 102 -4.98 -10.79 17.73
C TRP A 102 -3.57 -10.26 18.03
N ARG A 103 -2.88 -10.78 19.05
CA ARG A 103 -1.51 -10.38 19.39
C ARG A 103 -0.54 -10.81 18.29
N VAL A 104 -0.71 -12.02 17.80
CA VAL A 104 0.05 -12.53 16.65
C VAL A 104 -0.24 -11.72 15.38
N ALA A 105 -1.51 -11.34 15.21
CA ALA A 105 -1.89 -10.50 14.07
C ALA A 105 -1.30 -9.09 14.17
N MET A 106 -1.31 -8.47 15.34
CA MET A 106 -0.68 -7.18 15.58
C MET A 106 0.83 -7.22 15.30
N ASP A 107 1.53 -8.23 15.83
CA ASP A 107 2.97 -8.39 15.58
C ASP A 107 3.25 -8.57 14.09
N ALA A 108 2.44 -9.35 13.38
CA ALA A 108 2.58 -9.54 11.93
C ALA A 108 2.43 -8.23 11.15
N VAL A 109 1.46 -7.40 11.51
CA VAL A 109 1.23 -6.07 10.92
C VAL A 109 2.44 -5.16 11.15
N LEU A 110 2.93 -5.09 12.39
CA LEU A 110 4.07 -4.25 12.76
C LEU A 110 5.36 -4.70 12.07
N GLU A 111 5.63 -6.00 12.02
CA GLU A 111 6.81 -6.54 11.33
C GLU A 111 6.82 -6.19 9.85
N GLU A 112 5.67 -6.33 9.15
CA GLU A 112 5.60 -5.97 7.73
C GLU A 112 5.78 -4.48 7.51
N TYR A 113 5.26 -3.62 8.41
CA TYR A 113 5.46 -2.18 8.31
C TYR A 113 6.94 -1.80 8.51
N LEU A 114 7.58 -2.33 9.55
CA LEU A 114 9.00 -2.10 9.83
C LEU A 114 9.89 -2.61 8.70
N GLU A 115 9.59 -3.79 8.17
CA GLU A 115 10.31 -4.37 7.04
C GLU A 115 10.20 -3.50 5.78
N MET A 116 8.99 -3.02 5.46
CA MET A 116 8.80 -2.10 4.34
C MET A 116 9.53 -0.77 4.57
N LYS A 117 9.54 -0.25 5.81
CA LYS A 117 10.26 0.98 6.16
C LYS A 117 11.77 0.84 5.94
N ARG A 118 12.32 -0.35 6.17
CA ARG A 118 13.75 -0.67 6.00
C ARG A 118 14.13 -0.96 4.56
N THR A 119 13.25 -1.56 3.77
CA THR A 119 13.65 -2.21 2.52
C THR A 119 12.92 -1.73 1.26
N ALA A 120 11.74 -1.13 1.40
CA ALA A 120 10.97 -0.73 0.23
C ALA A 120 11.41 0.65 -0.28
N PRO A 121 11.84 0.76 -1.57
CA PRO A 121 12.28 2.04 -2.12
C PRO A 121 11.20 3.12 -2.01
N GLY A 122 11.62 4.33 -1.61
CA GLY A 122 10.76 5.51 -1.46
C GLY A 122 9.79 5.46 -0.29
N PHE A 123 9.70 4.32 0.43
CA PHE A 123 8.74 4.14 1.51
C PHE A 123 9.00 5.06 2.70
N SER A 124 10.26 5.36 3.00
CA SER A 124 10.65 6.27 4.09
C SER A 124 10.10 7.69 3.92
N LEU A 125 9.88 8.12 2.66
CA LEU A 125 9.43 9.48 2.31
C LEU A 125 7.95 9.56 1.90
N VAL A 126 7.37 8.48 1.42
CA VAL A 126 5.98 8.49 0.93
C VAL A 126 5.08 7.58 1.76
N ASP A 127 5.61 6.49 2.32
CA ASP A 127 4.89 5.46 3.06
C ASP A 127 3.48 5.20 2.49
N PHE A 128 2.43 5.48 3.28
CA PHE A 128 1.02 5.44 2.88
C PHE A 128 0.46 6.83 2.54
N GLY A 129 1.31 7.87 2.45
CA GLY A 129 0.96 9.24 2.07
C GLY A 129 1.04 10.27 3.19
N ASN A 130 1.37 9.89 4.43
CA ASN A 130 1.45 10.83 5.56
C ASN A 130 2.54 11.88 5.41
N GLN A 131 3.64 11.55 4.75
CA GLN A 131 4.84 12.38 4.64
C GLN A 131 4.90 13.22 3.36
N ILE A 132 3.89 13.13 2.48
CA ILE A 132 3.88 13.94 1.26
C ILE A 132 3.58 15.41 1.62
N PRO A 133 4.50 16.36 1.37
CA PRO A 133 4.29 17.76 1.72
C PRO A 133 3.13 18.37 0.94
N VAL A 134 2.38 19.25 1.60
CA VAL A 134 1.35 20.15 1.06
C VAL A 134 0.01 19.54 0.62
N GLY A 135 -1.04 19.92 1.29
CA GLY A 135 -2.42 19.92 0.78
C GLY A 135 -3.30 18.71 1.09
N VAL A 136 -2.80 17.68 1.75
CA VAL A 136 -3.65 16.59 2.27
C VAL A 136 -4.06 16.91 3.71
N ARG A 137 -5.33 16.69 4.03
CA ARG A 137 -5.79 16.74 5.42
C ARG A 137 -4.97 15.73 6.23
N ARG A 138 -4.34 16.20 7.31
CA ARG A 138 -3.68 15.32 8.28
C ARG A 138 -4.69 14.26 8.72
N GLY A 139 -4.29 12.97 8.67
CA GLY A 139 -5.12 11.87 9.14
C GLY A 139 -5.79 11.01 8.07
N GLU A 140 -6.06 11.52 6.85
CA GLU A 140 -6.67 10.69 5.80
C GLU A 140 -5.88 9.42 5.42
N PRO A 141 -4.53 9.45 5.30
CA PRO A 141 -3.76 8.25 5.02
C PRO A 141 -3.89 7.18 6.12
N ASN A 142 -3.77 7.56 7.40
CA ASN A 142 -3.90 6.63 8.51
C ASN A 142 -5.32 6.08 8.66
N HIS A 143 -6.35 6.85 8.33
CA HIS A 143 -7.72 6.34 8.23
C HIS A 143 -7.83 5.20 7.20
N ARG A 144 -7.24 5.37 6.00
CA ARG A 144 -7.23 4.30 4.99
C ARG A 144 -6.48 3.04 5.45
N VAL A 145 -5.34 3.22 6.13
CA VAL A 145 -4.60 2.09 6.72
C VAL A 145 -5.43 1.40 7.78
N ALA A 146 -6.03 2.15 8.70
CA ALA A 146 -6.86 1.63 9.79
C ALA A 146 -8.08 0.87 9.25
N ASP A 147 -8.79 1.43 8.28
CA ASP A 147 -9.93 0.77 7.62
C ASP A 147 -9.48 -0.52 6.94
N ARG A 148 -8.36 -0.49 6.21
CA ARG A 148 -7.84 -1.68 5.54
C ARG A 148 -7.45 -2.78 6.50
N LEU A 149 -6.80 -2.44 7.63
CA LEU A 149 -6.47 -3.40 8.68
C LEU A 149 -7.73 -3.93 9.38
N ALA A 150 -8.71 -3.07 9.65
CA ALA A 150 -9.98 -3.48 10.25
C ALA A 150 -10.72 -4.49 9.35
N GLU A 151 -10.77 -4.26 8.04
CA GLU A 151 -11.33 -5.21 7.06
C GLU A 151 -10.58 -6.55 7.06
N LEU A 152 -9.23 -6.51 7.00
CA LEU A 152 -8.40 -7.71 6.96
C LEU A 152 -8.51 -8.55 8.24
N LEU A 153 -8.67 -7.90 9.39
CA LEU A 153 -8.60 -8.56 10.69
C LEU A 153 -9.98 -8.90 11.27
N SER A 154 -11.06 -8.24 10.85
CA SER A 154 -12.41 -8.43 11.42
C SER A 154 -12.86 -9.91 11.41
N GLY A 155 -12.64 -10.61 10.30
CA GLY A 155 -12.98 -12.04 10.17
C GLY A 155 -12.17 -12.94 11.11
N ARG A 156 -10.93 -12.57 11.43
CA ARG A 156 -10.05 -13.31 12.36
C ARG A 156 -10.40 -13.03 13.82
N LEU A 157 -10.75 -11.79 14.13
CA LEU A 157 -11.10 -11.33 15.46
C LEU A 157 -12.49 -11.82 15.89
N LYS A 158 -13.27 -12.40 14.96
CA LYS A 158 -14.66 -12.82 15.19
C LYS A 158 -15.52 -11.69 15.80
N ARG A 159 -15.23 -10.45 15.43
CA ARG A 159 -15.96 -9.25 15.85
C ARG A 159 -16.55 -8.53 14.67
N PRO A 160 -17.73 -7.93 14.80
CA PRO A 160 -18.28 -7.07 13.77
C PRO A 160 -17.39 -5.85 13.58
N LEU A 161 -17.34 -5.36 12.34
CA LEU A 161 -16.64 -4.13 11.97
C LEU A 161 -17.56 -2.94 12.30
N ASP A 162 -17.61 -2.58 13.58
CA ASP A 162 -18.36 -1.44 14.11
C ASP A 162 -17.47 -0.17 14.20
N ASP A 163 -18.07 0.96 14.54
CA ASP A 163 -17.38 2.24 14.65
C ASP A 163 -16.36 2.27 15.80
N ASP A 164 -16.62 1.50 16.87
CA ASP A 164 -15.70 1.41 18.00
C ASP A 164 -14.42 0.63 17.61
N LEU A 165 -14.57 -0.44 16.85
CA LEU A 165 -13.43 -1.20 16.32
C LEU A 165 -12.63 -0.34 15.32
N ARG A 166 -13.28 0.38 14.42
CA ARG A 166 -12.63 1.32 13.48
C ARG A 166 -11.84 2.39 14.22
N ARG A 167 -12.44 3.00 15.25
CA ARG A 167 -11.77 4.00 16.10
C ARG A 167 -10.57 3.41 16.83
N THR A 168 -10.71 2.20 17.35
CA THR A 168 -9.62 1.47 18.02
C THR A 168 -8.44 1.25 17.08
N PHE A 169 -8.70 0.78 15.86
CA PHE A 169 -7.65 0.62 14.85
C PHE A 169 -7.03 1.96 14.44
N LEU A 170 -7.82 3.00 14.28
CA LEU A 170 -7.28 4.33 13.95
C LEU A 170 -6.32 4.83 15.03
N VAL A 171 -6.69 4.75 16.30
CA VAL A 171 -5.81 5.16 17.42
C VAL A 171 -4.54 4.30 17.44
N ALA A 172 -4.65 3.01 17.21
CA ALA A 172 -3.49 2.11 17.15
C ALA A 172 -2.55 2.46 15.99
N VAL A 173 -3.10 2.74 14.81
CA VAL A 173 -2.32 3.11 13.60
C VAL A 173 -1.63 4.46 13.80
N GLU A 174 -2.32 5.48 14.30
CA GLU A 174 -1.74 6.81 14.60
C GLU A 174 -0.59 6.70 15.61
N THR A 175 -0.79 5.89 16.66
CA THR A 175 0.24 5.66 17.69
C THR A 175 1.44 4.94 17.08
N ALA A 176 1.21 3.88 16.32
CA ALA A 176 2.27 3.12 15.65
C ALA A 176 3.07 4.00 14.68
N ASP A 177 2.39 4.76 13.83
CA ASP A 177 3.03 5.63 12.86
C ASP A 177 3.92 6.68 13.53
N THR A 178 3.40 7.38 14.56
CA THR A 178 4.17 8.38 15.31
C THR A 178 5.43 7.80 15.95
N LEU A 179 5.33 6.63 16.59
CA LEU A 179 6.45 6.02 17.29
C LEU A 179 7.45 5.35 16.34
N VAL A 180 6.99 4.79 15.22
CA VAL A 180 7.88 4.30 14.16
C VAL A 180 8.67 5.47 13.55
N GLN A 181 8.03 6.60 13.24
CA GLN A 181 8.74 7.78 12.76
C GLN A 181 9.79 8.29 13.78
N LEU A 182 9.48 8.23 15.08
CA LEU A 182 10.46 8.56 16.11
C LEU A 182 11.61 7.57 16.12
N ALA A 183 11.35 6.28 16.08
CA ALA A 183 12.37 5.22 16.09
C ALA A 183 13.36 5.38 14.91
N PHE A 184 12.85 5.66 13.71
CA PHE A 184 13.67 5.84 12.50
C PHE A 184 14.36 7.21 12.42
N ARG A 185 13.94 8.20 13.21
CA ARG A 185 14.71 9.45 13.39
C ARG A 185 15.91 9.28 14.32
N VAL A 186 15.77 8.40 15.32
CA VAL A 186 16.84 8.10 16.29
C VAL A 186 17.87 7.17 15.68
N ASP A 187 17.42 6.13 14.99
CA ASP A 187 18.27 5.17 14.28
C ASP A 187 17.70 4.90 12.89
N PRO A 188 18.49 5.04 11.78
CA PRO A 188 18.02 4.75 10.43
C PRO A 188 17.49 3.32 10.21
N GLN A 189 17.85 2.36 11.07
CA GLN A 189 17.31 1.00 11.05
C GLN A 189 16.10 0.82 11.97
N GLY A 190 15.72 1.86 12.70
CA GLY A 190 14.66 1.86 13.71
C GLY A 190 15.18 1.46 15.09
N ASP A 191 15.16 2.41 16.04
CA ASP A 191 15.57 2.15 17.43
C ASP A 191 14.70 1.07 18.07
N GLU A 192 15.31 -0.08 18.41
CA GLU A 192 14.61 -1.26 18.93
C GLU A 192 13.98 -1.03 20.31
N ARG A 193 14.48 -0.08 21.10
CA ARG A 193 13.89 0.25 22.42
C ARG A 193 12.57 0.99 22.22
N ILE A 194 12.53 1.97 21.32
CA ILE A 194 11.31 2.71 20.97
C ILE A 194 10.28 1.76 20.33
N ILE A 195 10.74 0.86 19.44
CA ILE A 195 9.88 -0.16 18.84
C ILE A 195 9.31 -1.10 19.92
N GLY A 196 10.12 -1.50 20.90
CA GLY A 196 9.69 -2.32 22.02
C GLY A 196 8.62 -1.65 22.87
N GLU A 197 8.80 -0.38 23.25
CA GLU A 197 7.81 0.41 23.97
C GLU A 197 6.51 0.58 23.16
N MET A 198 6.60 0.87 21.88
CA MET A 198 5.44 0.93 20.99
C MET A 198 4.64 -0.38 21.01
N ARG A 199 5.31 -1.53 20.92
CA ARG A 199 4.64 -2.84 20.98
C ARG A 199 3.92 -3.06 22.30
N ALA A 200 4.57 -2.70 23.42
CA ALA A 200 3.98 -2.81 24.76
C ALA A 200 2.73 -1.93 24.89
N MET A 201 2.81 -0.68 24.44
CA MET A 201 1.68 0.26 24.44
C MET A 201 0.51 -0.25 23.60
N LEU A 202 0.78 -0.72 22.38
CA LEU A 202 -0.26 -1.23 21.48
C LEU A 202 -0.92 -2.50 22.03
N ARG A 203 -0.15 -3.41 22.63
CA ARG A 203 -0.70 -4.60 23.29
C ARG A 203 -1.61 -4.23 24.46
N ALA A 204 -1.19 -3.29 25.30
CA ALA A 204 -2.01 -2.83 26.43
C ALA A 204 -3.28 -2.11 25.97
N TYR A 205 -3.19 -1.29 24.91
CA TYR A 205 -4.33 -0.57 24.36
C TYR A 205 -5.34 -1.50 23.69
N LEU A 206 -4.87 -2.35 22.77
CA LEU A 206 -5.72 -3.28 22.02
C LEU A 206 -6.33 -4.36 22.91
N GLY A 207 -5.60 -4.83 23.94
CA GLY A 207 -6.10 -5.81 24.90
C GLY A 207 -7.34 -5.35 25.67
N ARG A 208 -7.50 -4.03 25.90
CA ARG A 208 -8.71 -3.48 26.54
C ARG A 208 -9.99 -3.68 25.71
N VAL A 209 -9.85 -3.92 24.41
CA VAL A 209 -10.97 -4.00 23.48
C VAL A 209 -11.09 -5.40 22.87
N LEU A 210 -9.97 -6.12 22.71
CA LEU A 210 -9.91 -7.40 21.98
C LEU A 210 -9.82 -8.63 22.91
N ASP A 211 -9.56 -8.47 24.21
CA ASP A 211 -9.67 -9.50 25.24
C ASP A 211 -11.07 -9.53 25.83
#